data_cf714869b89f77733fe4e9ee1cae385b
#
_entry.id   cf714869b89f77733fe4e9ee1cae385b
#
_cell.length_a   1.000
_cell.length_b   1.000
_cell.length_c   1.000
_cell.angle_alpha   90.00
_cell.angle_beta   90.00
_cell.angle_gamma   90.00
#
_symmetry.space_group_name_H-M   'P 1'
#
loop_
_entity.id
_entity.type
_entity.pdbx_description
1 polymer ?
#
loop_
_entity_poly.entity_id
_entity_poly.type
_entity_poly.pdbx_seq_one_letter_code
_entity_poly.pdbx_strand_id
1 'polypeptide(L)'
;MTQTSSFSALGISPEILEAIEVLGFDTPSSIQEQAIPAAIGGADIVGLSHTGSGKTLAFAIPALECIEPEERCVQVLALCPTRELAVQICREVDKLALFMDGVSAVPIYGGSSFRPQLDALRRGVQFVVGTPGRVMDLMESGALRLDGLRMLILDEADEMLDMGFLEDIERIADAMPEAKQTLFFSATMSPEISRLVSRFMKEPVQISIERPTLTVPTIEQVYYEVVFSSRIEVLSRLLDTGKIKMGLVFANTKKVVDDVVDGLTARGYPVDRLHGDMPQMMRERVMDSFRKGSLRLLVATDIAARGLDVDDVDAVVNFELPRDPEDYVHRIGRTARAGRKGKAITFVGRRDFSLMSRIERFIGVKLTPEPVLTAVQVDQLRTESLVDDILERLKPVSYTHLRAHETLAN
;
A
#
# COMPACT_ATOMS: atom_id res chain seq x y z
N MET A 1 8.02 -3.26 31.55
CA MET A 1 6.88 -2.33 31.32
C MET A 1 7.39 -1.33 30.31
N THR A 2 7.12 -1.56 29.01
CA THR A 2 7.41 -0.61 27.93
C THR A 2 6.44 0.56 28.12
N GLN A 3 6.95 1.74 28.44
CA GLN A 3 6.17 2.97 28.39
C GLN A 3 5.65 3.09 26.95
N THR A 4 4.36 3.04 26.76
CA THR A 4 3.72 3.35 25.49
C THR A 4 3.96 4.83 25.25
N SER A 5 4.78 5.18 24.27
CA SER A 5 5.03 6.58 23.92
C SER A 5 3.76 7.16 23.29
N SER A 6 3.50 8.43 23.56
CA SER A 6 2.40 9.20 22.98
C SER A 6 2.96 10.08 21.87
N PHE A 7 2.16 10.40 20.83
CA PHE A 7 2.53 11.36 19.80
C PHE A 7 2.93 12.73 20.37
N SER A 8 2.32 13.16 21.47
CA SER A 8 2.67 14.41 22.17
C SER A 8 4.11 14.46 22.69
N ALA A 9 4.76 13.29 22.89
CA ALA A 9 6.15 13.21 23.34
C ALA A 9 7.17 13.31 22.19
N LEU A 10 6.71 13.33 20.93
CA LEU A 10 7.57 13.29 19.73
C LEU A 10 8.00 14.68 19.21
N GLY A 11 7.59 15.78 19.87
CA GLY A 11 7.94 17.14 19.45
C GLY A 11 7.09 17.70 18.31
N ILE A 12 5.88 17.19 18.13
CA ILE A 12 4.94 17.55 17.07
C ILE A 12 4.14 18.81 17.48
N SER A 13 3.88 19.71 16.52
CA SER A 13 3.09 20.92 16.72
C SER A 13 1.63 20.64 17.12
N PRO A 14 0.97 21.58 17.83
CA PRO A 14 -0.41 21.39 18.28
C PRO A 14 -1.39 21.12 17.13
N GLU A 15 -1.22 21.77 15.98
CA GLU A 15 -2.09 21.65 14.81
C GLU A 15 -2.07 20.22 14.22
N ILE A 16 -0.88 19.63 14.13
CA ILE A 16 -0.72 18.26 13.63
C ILE A 16 -1.18 17.26 14.71
N LEU A 17 -0.94 17.52 16.00
CA LEU A 17 -1.44 16.66 17.08
C LEU A 17 -2.98 16.62 17.10
N GLU A 18 -3.66 17.74 16.90
CA GLU A 18 -5.10 17.78 16.81
C GLU A 18 -5.61 16.96 15.61
N ALA A 19 -4.94 17.04 14.47
CA ALA A 19 -5.27 16.21 13.29
C ALA A 19 -5.09 14.71 13.59
N ILE A 20 -4.02 14.31 14.26
CA ILE A 20 -3.74 12.93 14.67
C ILE A 20 -4.84 12.39 15.58
N GLU A 21 -5.31 13.19 16.54
CA GLU A 21 -6.40 12.83 17.46
C GLU A 21 -7.73 12.66 16.70
N VAL A 22 -8.08 13.58 15.79
CA VAL A 22 -9.29 13.49 14.93
C VAL A 22 -9.25 12.25 14.04
N LEU A 23 -8.06 11.84 13.57
CA LEU A 23 -7.86 10.65 12.76
C LEU A 23 -7.90 9.35 13.59
N GLY A 24 -7.91 9.42 14.91
CA GLY A 24 -8.02 8.28 15.81
C GLY A 24 -6.73 7.48 15.96
N PHE A 25 -5.58 8.11 15.81
CA PHE A 25 -4.29 7.48 16.08
C PHE A 25 -3.89 7.68 17.55
N ASP A 26 -3.99 6.61 18.34
CA ASP A 26 -3.73 6.68 19.80
C ASP A 26 -2.25 6.59 20.14
N THR A 27 -1.51 5.71 19.47
CA THR A 27 -0.11 5.40 19.76
C THR A 27 0.75 5.35 18.51
N PRO A 28 1.96 5.94 18.53
CA PRO A 28 2.88 5.85 17.41
C PRO A 28 3.42 4.43 17.22
N SER A 29 3.64 4.05 15.98
CA SER A 29 4.35 2.80 15.65
C SER A 29 5.86 2.94 15.89
N SER A 30 6.58 1.81 15.96
CA SER A 30 8.03 1.81 16.24
C SER A 30 8.85 2.61 15.21
N ILE A 31 8.43 2.69 13.94
CA ILE A 31 9.10 3.53 12.94
C ILE A 31 8.82 5.02 13.22
N GLN A 32 7.60 5.37 13.64
CA GLN A 32 7.19 6.73 13.95
C GLN A 32 7.91 7.24 15.20
N GLU A 33 7.98 6.43 16.26
CA GLU A 33 8.68 6.78 17.51
C GLU A 33 10.14 7.17 17.29
N GLN A 34 10.82 6.49 16.35
CA GLN A 34 12.24 6.71 16.08
C GLN A 34 12.47 7.78 15.01
N ALA A 35 11.68 7.76 13.91
CA ALA A 35 11.90 8.63 12.78
C ALA A 35 11.41 10.06 13.01
N ILE A 36 10.24 10.26 13.62
CA ILE A 36 9.66 11.60 13.76
C ILE A 36 10.57 12.55 14.56
N PRO A 37 11.03 12.22 15.78
CA PRO A 37 11.88 13.14 16.55
C PRO A 37 13.22 13.42 15.85
N ALA A 38 13.83 12.40 15.24
CA ALA A 38 15.10 12.53 14.54
C ALA A 38 14.96 13.43 13.31
N ALA A 39 13.89 13.26 12.52
CA ALA A 39 13.61 14.07 11.34
C ALA A 39 13.24 15.52 11.70
N ILE A 40 12.43 15.76 12.74
CA ILE A 40 12.15 17.12 13.26
C ILE A 40 13.45 17.78 13.74
N GLY A 41 14.38 17.01 14.29
CA GLY A 41 15.72 17.47 14.67
C GLY A 41 16.65 17.78 13.49
N GLY A 42 16.21 17.60 12.24
CA GLY A 42 16.96 17.92 11.02
C GLY A 42 17.90 16.81 10.53
N ALA A 43 17.85 15.60 11.11
CA ALA A 43 18.68 14.49 10.66
C ALA A 43 18.14 13.87 9.36
N ASP A 44 19.05 13.45 8.49
CA ASP A 44 18.72 12.55 7.39
C ASP A 44 18.34 11.16 7.93
N ILE A 45 17.31 10.52 7.36
CA ILE A 45 16.80 9.24 7.87
C ILE A 45 16.85 8.18 6.78
N VAL A 46 17.37 7.01 7.12
CA VAL A 46 17.18 5.78 6.35
C VAL A 46 16.30 4.85 7.17
N GLY A 47 15.03 4.74 6.78
CA GLY A 47 14.02 3.89 7.40
C GLY A 47 13.86 2.57 6.67
N LEU A 48 14.35 1.48 7.25
CA LEU A 48 14.16 0.13 6.71
C LEU A 48 12.95 -0.50 7.38
N SER A 49 11.84 -0.57 6.66
CA SER A 49 10.60 -1.16 7.18
C SER A 49 9.66 -1.60 6.06
N HIS A 50 8.85 -2.61 6.34
CA HIS A 50 7.85 -3.15 5.41
C HIS A 50 6.65 -2.20 5.20
N THR A 51 5.86 -2.46 4.17
CA THR A 51 4.57 -1.77 3.94
C THR A 51 3.61 -2.03 5.11
N GLY A 52 2.85 -0.99 5.51
CA GLY A 52 1.93 -1.09 6.65
C GLY A 52 2.56 -0.86 8.03
N SER A 53 3.84 -0.53 8.13
CA SER A 53 4.52 -0.18 9.38
C SER A 53 4.21 1.24 9.90
N GLY A 54 3.48 2.05 9.11
CA GLY A 54 3.18 3.45 9.44
C GLY A 54 4.20 4.46 8.89
N LYS A 55 4.97 4.11 7.84
CA LYS A 55 5.96 4.98 7.20
C LYS A 55 5.40 6.33 6.77
N THR A 56 4.17 6.34 6.22
CA THR A 56 3.58 7.57 5.71
C THR A 56 3.51 8.66 6.76
N LEU A 57 3.05 8.36 7.97
CA LEU A 57 3.04 9.33 9.06
C LEU A 57 4.46 9.64 9.55
N ALA A 58 5.37 8.66 9.52
CA ALA A 58 6.74 8.84 9.96
C ALA A 58 7.51 9.88 9.14
N PHE A 59 7.17 10.07 7.85
CA PHE A 59 7.75 11.12 7.03
C PHE A 59 6.84 12.33 6.81
N ALA A 60 5.51 12.15 6.74
CA ALA A 60 4.60 13.25 6.47
C ALA A 60 4.55 14.26 7.64
N ILE A 61 4.60 13.78 8.89
CA ILE A 61 4.62 14.66 10.07
C ILE A 61 5.84 15.58 10.05
N PRO A 62 7.10 15.10 10.02
CA PRO A 62 8.25 16.00 9.97
C PRO A 62 8.31 16.85 8.69
N ALA A 63 7.75 16.35 7.58
CA ALA A 63 7.65 17.14 6.35
C ALA A 63 6.69 18.32 6.49
N LEU A 64 5.56 18.15 7.16
CA LEU A 64 4.64 19.25 7.47
C LEU A 64 5.24 20.24 8.47
N GLU A 65 5.99 19.76 9.47
CA GLU A 65 6.69 20.60 10.45
C GLU A 65 7.76 21.52 9.80
N CYS A 66 8.35 21.11 8.67
CA CYS A 66 9.36 21.93 8.00
C CYS A 66 8.78 22.97 7.02
N ILE A 67 7.46 22.96 6.76
CA ILE A 67 6.82 23.87 5.82
C ILE A 67 6.60 25.26 6.44
N GLU A 68 6.98 26.30 5.68
CA GLU A 68 6.61 27.69 5.94
C GLU A 68 5.39 28.05 5.10
N PRO A 69 4.18 28.18 5.68
CA PRO A 69 2.94 28.36 4.93
C PRO A 69 2.91 29.65 4.08
N GLU A 70 3.62 30.68 4.50
CA GLU A 70 3.72 31.97 3.80
C GLU A 70 4.49 31.89 2.49
N GLU A 71 5.40 30.90 2.36
CA GLU A 71 6.21 30.71 1.17
C GLU A 71 5.46 29.86 0.15
N ARG A 72 4.98 30.49 -0.93
CA ARG A 72 4.23 29.82 -2.01
C ARG A 72 5.13 29.17 -3.04
N CYS A 73 5.99 28.25 -2.59
CA CYS A 73 6.87 27.44 -3.44
C CYS A 73 6.87 26.01 -2.95
N VAL A 74 7.41 25.10 -3.76
CA VAL A 74 7.56 23.70 -3.39
C VAL A 74 8.69 23.58 -2.37
N GLN A 75 8.36 23.13 -1.16
CA GLN A 75 9.28 22.96 -0.04
C GLN A 75 9.54 21.49 0.29
N VAL A 76 8.58 20.62 -0.02
CA VAL A 76 8.71 19.17 0.15
C VAL A 76 8.42 18.46 -1.15
N LEU A 77 9.31 17.56 -1.54
CA LEU A 77 9.10 16.62 -2.64
C LEU A 77 9.19 15.19 -2.12
N ALA A 78 8.10 14.42 -2.26
CA ALA A 78 8.09 12.99 -2.02
C ALA A 78 8.04 12.25 -3.36
N LEU A 79 9.01 11.38 -3.61
CA LEU A 79 9.03 10.47 -4.75
C LEU A 79 8.52 9.10 -4.34
N CYS A 80 7.69 8.50 -5.18
CA CYS A 80 7.13 7.18 -4.97
C CYS A 80 6.94 6.44 -6.30
N PRO A 81 6.90 5.08 -6.31
CA PRO A 81 6.91 4.30 -7.55
C PRO A 81 5.63 4.41 -8.38
N THR A 82 4.47 4.59 -7.73
CA THR A 82 3.19 4.48 -8.41
C THR A 82 2.30 5.71 -8.21
N ARG A 83 1.39 5.89 -9.17
CA ARG A 83 0.39 6.97 -9.17
C ARG A 83 -0.56 6.87 -7.99
N GLU A 84 -0.98 5.64 -7.72
CA GLU A 84 -1.91 5.30 -6.65
C GLU A 84 -1.31 5.68 -5.30
N LEU A 85 -0.04 5.35 -5.07
CA LEU A 85 0.69 5.71 -3.86
C LEU A 85 0.86 7.25 -3.75
N ALA A 86 1.14 7.94 -4.86
CA ALA A 86 1.20 9.41 -4.84
C ALA A 86 -0.12 10.05 -4.40
N VAL A 87 -1.24 9.56 -4.90
CA VAL A 87 -2.58 10.03 -4.50
C VAL A 87 -2.88 9.68 -3.05
N GLN A 88 -2.48 8.48 -2.60
CA GLN A 88 -2.67 8.04 -1.22
C GLN A 88 -1.89 8.91 -0.25
N ILE A 89 -0.60 9.13 -0.50
CA ILE A 89 0.26 9.98 0.34
C ILE A 89 -0.31 11.41 0.41
N CYS A 90 -0.72 11.99 -0.73
CA CYS A 90 -1.33 13.32 -0.71
C CYS A 90 -2.57 13.39 0.17
N ARG A 91 -3.46 12.37 0.10
CA ARG A 91 -4.65 12.32 0.95
C ARG A 91 -4.31 12.24 2.45
N GLU A 92 -3.27 11.49 2.81
CA GLU A 92 -2.82 11.40 4.20
C GLU A 92 -2.18 12.73 4.66
N VAL A 93 -1.39 13.37 3.79
CA VAL A 93 -0.82 14.71 4.05
C VAL A 93 -1.93 15.75 4.23
N ASP A 94 -2.94 15.78 3.35
CA ASP A 94 -4.09 16.71 3.46
C ASP A 94 -4.86 16.50 4.77
N LYS A 95 -5.03 15.26 5.24
CA LYS A 95 -5.67 14.96 6.52
C LYS A 95 -4.83 15.44 7.72
N LEU A 96 -3.51 15.26 7.68
CA LEU A 96 -2.60 15.72 8.72
C LEU A 96 -2.49 17.25 8.76
N ALA A 97 -2.62 17.90 7.61
CA ALA A 97 -2.59 19.36 7.49
C ALA A 97 -3.95 20.03 7.76
N LEU A 98 -4.96 19.31 8.25
CA LEU A 98 -6.34 19.79 8.41
C LEU A 98 -6.46 21.11 9.18
N PHE A 99 -5.59 21.34 10.16
CA PHE A 99 -5.57 22.55 10.99
C PHE A 99 -4.40 23.49 10.66
N MET A 100 -3.69 23.23 9.54
CA MET A 100 -2.60 24.07 9.05
C MET A 100 -3.09 24.98 7.92
N ASP A 101 -3.30 26.26 8.21
CA ASP A 101 -3.75 27.22 7.21
C ASP A 101 -2.70 27.44 6.10
N GLY A 102 -3.13 27.43 4.85
CA GLY A 102 -2.29 27.75 3.70
C GLY A 102 -1.40 26.63 3.18
N VAL A 103 -1.36 25.47 3.84
CA VAL A 103 -0.62 24.29 3.39
C VAL A 103 -1.47 23.43 2.45
N SER A 104 -0.89 22.98 1.35
CA SER A 104 -1.57 22.10 0.39
C SER A 104 -0.62 21.10 -0.25
N ALA A 105 -1.13 19.91 -0.56
CA ALA A 105 -0.39 18.86 -1.27
C ALA A 105 -0.95 18.64 -2.69
N VAL A 106 -0.09 18.24 -3.62
CA VAL A 106 -0.52 17.85 -4.98
C VAL A 106 0.17 16.59 -5.44
N PRO A 107 -0.61 15.61 -5.98
CA PRO A 107 -0.04 14.44 -6.62
C PRO A 107 0.36 14.73 -8.06
N ILE A 108 1.61 14.39 -8.44
CA ILE A 108 2.21 14.58 -9.77
C ILE A 108 2.58 13.21 -10.36
N TYR A 109 1.84 12.76 -11.38
CA TYR A 109 2.05 11.45 -11.98
C TYR A 109 1.69 11.40 -13.46
N GLY A 110 2.32 10.47 -14.17
CA GLY A 110 2.13 10.27 -15.60
C GLY A 110 0.79 9.62 -15.97
N GLY A 111 0.38 9.70 -17.26
CA GLY A 111 -0.85 9.08 -17.79
C GLY A 111 -2.15 9.79 -17.44
N SER A 112 -2.08 10.95 -16.81
CA SER A 112 -3.18 11.88 -16.59
C SER A 112 -2.90 13.21 -17.27
N SER A 113 -3.93 14.09 -17.37
CA SER A 113 -3.78 15.43 -17.93
C SER A 113 -2.76 16.24 -17.12
N PHE A 114 -1.89 16.97 -17.82
CA PHE A 114 -0.95 17.91 -17.22
C PHE A 114 -1.65 19.11 -16.56
N ARG A 115 -2.78 19.54 -17.11
CA ARG A 115 -3.41 20.81 -16.76
C ARG A 115 -3.75 20.97 -15.28
N PRO A 116 -4.39 20.00 -14.59
CA PRO A 116 -4.69 20.14 -13.16
C PRO A 116 -3.42 20.24 -12.31
N GLN A 117 -2.35 19.49 -12.69
CA GLN A 117 -1.07 19.50 -11.99
C GLN A 117 -0.36 20.84 -12.16
N LEU A 118 -0.32 21.39 -13.38
CA LEU A 118 0.20 22.71 -13.67
C LEU A 118 -0.54 23.82 -12.94
N ASP A 119 -1.87 23.74 -12.90
CA ASP A 119 -2.70 24.75 -12.21
C ASP A 119 -2.47 24.70 -10.70
N ALA A 120 -2.24 23.54 -10.10
CA ALA A 120 -1.87 23.41 -8.69
C ALA A 120 -0.51 24.04 -8.39
N LEU A 121 0.52 23.71 -9.20
CA LEU A 121 1.87 24.30 -9.05
C LEU A 121 1.85 25.82 -9.19
N ARG A 122 1.06 26.38 -10.13
CA ARG A 122 0.90 27.83 -10.29
C ARG A 122 0.23 28.52 -9.11
N ARG A 123 -0.63 27.84 -8.37
CA ARG A 123 -1.25 28.38 -7.14
C ARG A 123 -0.26 28.46 -5.97
N GLY A 124 0.89 27.81 -6.07
CA GLY A 124 1.92 27.83 -5.05
C GLY A 124 1.68 26.76 -3.96
N VAL A 125 1.76 25.49 -4.36
CA VAL A 125 1.70 24.32 -3.46
C VAL A 125 3.04 24.10 -2.79
N GLN A 126 3.04 23.71 -1.51
CA GLN A 126 4.25 23.48 -0.73
C GLN A 126 4.68 22.01 -0.75
N PHE A 127 3.74 21.06 -0.79
CA PHE A 127 4.03 19.64 -0.76
C PHE A 127 3.69 18.99 -2.11
N VAL A 128 4.70 18.42 -2.76
CA VAL A 128 4.54 17.67 -4.00
C VAL A 128 4.82 16.20 -3.74
N VAL A 129 3.92 15.31 -4.16
CA VAL A 129 4.15 13.87 -4.17
C VAL A 129 4.13 13.38 -5.61
N GLY A 130 5.21 12.76 -6.09
CA GLY A 130 5.26 12.44 -7.50
C GLY A 130 5.93 11.12 -7.87
N THR A 131 5.56 10.63 -9.07
CA THR A 131 6.34 9.56 -9.73
C THR A 131 7.51 10.18 -10.49
N PRO A 132 8.72 9.56 -10.47
CA PRO A 132 9.94 10.18 -10.99
C PRO A 132 9.81 10.73 -12.41
N GLY A 133 9.34 9.95 -13.37
CA GLY A 133 9.24 10.39 -14.77
C GLY A 133 8.39 11.65 -14.97
N ARG A 134 7.22 11.81 -14.28
CA ARG A 134 6.39 13.01 -14.42
C ARG A 134 7.00 14.22 -13.69
N VAL A 135 7.68 13.99 -12.58
CA VAL A 135 8.44 15.03 -11.88
C VAL A 135 9.51 15.58 -12.83
N MET A 136 10.26 14.70 -13.51
CA MET A 136 11.24 15.08 -14.55
C MET A 136 10.62 15.90 -15.68
N ASP A 137 9.49 15.44 -16.28
CA ASP A 137 8.79 16.19 -17.35
C ASP A 137 8.47 17.63 -16.93
N LEU A 138 7.98 17.81 -15.68
CA LEU A 138 7.61 19.13 -15.16
C LEU A 138 8.82 20.00 -14.79
N MET A 139 9.92 19.40 -14.34
CA MET A 139 11.18 20.11 -14.12
C MET A 139 11.79 20.56 -15.45
N GLU A 140 11.86 19.70 -16.46
CA GLU A 140 12.39 20.03 -17.79
C GLU A 140 11.58 21.12 -18.50
N SER A 141 10.25 21.13 -18.29
CA SER A 141 9.40 22.22 -18.83
C SER A 141 9.48 23.52 -18.02
N GLY A 142 10.22 23.56 -16.90
CA GLY A 142 10.32 24.70 -15.98
C GLY A 142 9.04 24.97 -15.17
N ALA A 143 8.06 24.06 -15.21
CA ALA A 143 6.81 24.21 -14.48
C ALA A 143 6.93 23.81 -13.00
N LEU A 144 7.82 22.90 -12.68
CA LEU A 144 8.19 22.52 -11.31
C LEU A 144 9.58 23.07 -11.01
N ARG A 145 9.66 23.95 -10.05
CA ARG A 145 10.92 24.54 -9.55
C ARG A 145 11.17 24.05 -8.13
N LEU A 146 12.41 23.65 -7.87
CA LEU A 146 12.83 23.05 -6.59
C LEU A 146 13.82 23.94 -5.82
N ASP A 147 13.95 25.22 -6.22
CA ASP A 147 14.89 26.15 -5.59
C ASP A 147 14.62 26.40 -4.10
N GLY A 148 13.34 26.27 -3.68
CA GLY A 148 12.92 26.42 -2.28
C GLY A 148 12.78 25.11 -1.52
N LEU A 149 13.28 24.00 -2.08
CA LEU A 149 13.10 22.69 -1.47
C LEU A 149 13.88 22.56 -0.16
N ARG A 150 13.19 22.15 0.90
CA ARG A 150 13.74 21.91 2.24
C ARG A 150 13.89 20.41 2.53
N MET A 151 12.96 19.59 2.00
CA MET A 151 12.97 18.15 2.27
C MET A 151 12.70 17.32 1.01
N LEU A 152 13.52 16.28 0.80
CA LEU A 152 13.31 15.22 -0.17
C LEU A 152 12.92 13.94 0.56
N ILE A 153 11.86 13.28 0.11
CA ILE A 153 11.42 11.98 0.61
C ILE A 153 11.44 10.98 -0.54
N LEU A 154 12.02 9.80 -0.31
CA LEU A 154 11.91 8.66 -1.21
C LEU A 154 11.17 7.56 -0.47
N ASP A 155 9.96 7.21 -0.92
CA ASP A 155 9.18 6.12 -0.35
C ASP A 155 9.11 4.94 -1.32
N GLU A 156 9.23 3.72 -0.79
CA GLU A 156 9.37 2.48 -1.57
C GLU A 156 10.51 2.59 -2.61
N ALA A 157 11.68 3.01 -2.15
CA ALA A 157 12.81 3.29 -3.05
C ALA A 157 13.31 2.04 -3.80
N ASP A 158 13.29 0.86 -3.17
CA ASP A 158 13.57 -0.42 -3.80
C ASP A 158 12.64 -0.67 -5.01
N GLU A 159 11.38 -0.42 -4.85
CA GLU A 159 10.39 -0.55 -5.92
C GLU A 159 10.64 0.43 -7.08
N MET A 160 11.04 1.68 -6.76
CA MET A 160 11.40 2.65 -7.81
C MET A 160 12.62 2.18 -8.61
N LEU A 161 13.60 1.55 -7.97
CA LEU A 161 14.77 0.99 -8.65
C LEU A 161 14.40 -0.21 -9.53
N ASP A 162 13.56 -1.12 -9.03
CA ASP A 162 13.06 -2.26 -9.79
C ASP A 162 12.28 -1.83 -11.04
N MET A 163 11.61 -0.68 -10.98
CA MET A 163 10.92 -0.07 -12.12
C MET A 163 11.84 0.71 -13.07
N GLY A 164 13.14 0.80 -12.77
CA GLY A 164 14.15 1.45 -13.62
C GLY A 164 14.25 2.97 -13.45
N PHE A 165 13.73 3.55 -12.37
CA PHE A 165 13.75 4.99 -12.12
C PHE A 165 15.06 5.52 -11.51
N LEU A 166 16.12 4.71 -11.46
CA LEU A 166 17.40 5.13 -10.85
C LEU A 166 17.94 6.44 -11.45
N GLU A 167 18.03 6.51 -12.78
CA GLU A 167 18.55 7.70 -13.48
C GLU A 167 17.66 8.93 -13.26
N ASP A 168 16.34 8.76 -13.23
CA ASP A 168 15.41 9.86 -12.97
C ASP A 168 15.57 10.40 -11.55
N ILE A 169 15.69 9.51 -10.55
CA ILE A 169 15.91 9.88 -9.14
C ILE A 169 17.23 10.64 -8.98
N GLU A 170 18.32 10.17 -9.60
CA GLU A 170 19.61 10.85 -9.56
C GLU A 170 19.53 12.25 -10.17
N ARG A 171 18.93 12.41 -11.34
CA ARG A 171 18.76 13.71 -12.02
C ARG A 171 17.89 14.66 -11.21
N ILE A 172 16.82 14.19 -10.61
CA ILE A 172 15.95 14.98 -9.73
C ILE A 172 16.76 15.46 -8.51
N ALA A 173 17.48 14.56 -7.85
CA ALA A 173 18.25 14.88 -6.65
C ALA A 173 19.43 15.84 -6.93
N ASP A 174 20.08 15.73 -8.09
CA ASP A 174 21.17 16.62 -8.53
C ASP A 174 20.67 18.06 -8.83
N ALA A 175 19.39 18.24 -9.18
CA ALA A 175 18.78 19.54 -9.45
C ALA A 175 18.30 20.28 -8.19
N MET A 176 18.41 19.68 -7.01
CA MET A 176 17.93 20.25 -5.75
C MET A 176 19.00 21.06 -5.01
N PRO A 177 18.60 21.94 -4.08
CA PRO A 177 19.53 22.62 -3.18
C PRO A 177 20.40 21.63 -2.41
N GLU A 178 21.66 21.99 -2.15
CA GLU A 178 22.58 21.15 -1.36
C GLU A 178 22.16 21.03 0.10
N ALA A 179 21.53 22.07 0.65
CA ALA A 179 21.10 22.16 2.05
C ALA A 179 19.69 21.60 2.31
N LYS A 180 19.32 20.50 1.64
CA LYS A 180 18.06 19.81 1.90
C LYS A 180 18.23 18.65 2.90
N GLN A 181 17.20 18.37 3.67
CA GLN A 181 17.08 17.14 4.44
C GLN A 181 16.54 16.01 3.55
N THR A 182 17.02 14.78 3.74
CA THR A 182 16.58 13.63 2.95
C THR A 182 16.06 12.50 3.85
N LEU A 183 14.83 12.06 3.58
CA LEU A 183 14.22 10.90 4.24
C LEU A 183 14.07 9.78 3.21
N PHE A 184 14.67 8.64 3.48
CA PHE A 184 14.72 7.50 2.59
C PHE A 184 14.03 6.29 3.23
N PHE A 185 12.96 5.80 2.62
CA PHE A 185 12.23 4.65 3.12
C PHE A 185 12.24 3.51 2.08
N SER A 186 12.60 2.32 2.53
CA SER A 186 12.71 1.12 1.71
C SER A 186 12.40 -0.12 2.53
N ALA A 187 11.99 -1.22 1.90
CA ALA A 187 11.90 -2.51 2.57
C ALA A 187 13.26 -3.23 2.58
N THR A 188 14.15 -2.91 1.63
CA THR A 188 15.45 -3.56 1.47
C THR A 188 16.58 -2.56 1.36
N MET A 189 17.83 -3.01 1.58
CA MET A 189 19.05 -2.22 1.40
C MET A 189 19.95 -2.89 0.35
N SER A 190 19.59 -2.73 -0.93
CA SER A 190 20.41 -3.23 -2.03
C SER A 190 21.70 -2.42 -2.19
N PRO A 191 22.71 -2.94 -2.93
CA PRO A 191 23.92 -2.16 -3.25
C PRO A 191 23.62 -0.86 -3.99
N GLU A 192 22.59 -0.83 -4.83
CA GLU A 192 22.12 0.34 -5.55
C GLU A 192 21.56 1.39 -4.59
N ILE A 193 20.72 0.96 -3.65
CA ILE A 193 20.16 1.82 -2.59
C ILE A 193 21.29 2.39 -1.73
N SER A 194 22.25 1.56 -1.32
CA SER A 194 23.38 2.00 -0.51
C SER A 194 24.19 3.08 -1.24
N ARG A 195 24.33 3.01 -2.57
CA ARG A 195 24.98 4.05 -3.39
C ARG A 195 24.20 5.36 -3.40
N LEU A 196 22.85 5.32 -3.56
CA LEU A 196 22.01 6.51 -3.49
C LEU A 196 22.11 7.19 -2.11
N VAL A 197 21.99 6.40 -1.04
CA VAL A 197 22.13 6.89 0.33
C VAL A 197 23.49 7.58 0.52
N SER A 198 24.59 6.93 0.12
CA SER A 198 25.94 7.49 0.26
C SER A 198 26.17 8.74 -0.58
N ARG A 199 25.45 8.92 -1.70
CA ARG A 199 25.58 10.07 -2.59
C ARG A 199 24.78 11.27 -2.12
N PHE A 200 23.55 11.08 -1.62
CA PHE A 200 22.60 12.16 -1.39
C PHE A 200 22.31 12.46 0.10
N MET A 201 22.86 11.68 1.02
CA MET A 201 22.62 11.83 2.46
C MET A 201 23.92 12.06 3.23
N LYS A 202 23.82 12.84 4.32
CA LYS A 202 24.96 13.15 5.20
C LYS A 202 24.74 12.48 6.57
N GLU A 203 25.56 11.49 6.90
CA GLU A 203 25.52 10.78 8.19
C GLU A 203 24.07 10.40 8.63
N PRO A 204 23.31 9.67 7.79
CA PRO A 204 21.91 9.44 8.06
C PRO A 204 21.72 8.56 9.31
N VAL A 205 20.68 8.86 10.09
CA VAL A 205 20.21 7.98 11.15
C VAL A 205 19.55 6.76 10.52
N GLN A 206 20.11 5.58 10.75
CA GLN A 206 19.54 4.33 10.27
C GLN A 206 18.54 3.79 11.27
N ILE A 207 17.31 3.64 10.85
CA ILE A 207 16.22 3.06 11.62
C ILE A 207 15.81 1.77 10.92
N SER A 208 16.12 0.65 11.53
CA SER A 208 15.71 -0.66 11.04
C SER A 208 14.66 -1.22 11.99
N ILE A 209 13.44 -1.28 11.50
CA ILE A 209 12.42 -2.03 12.19
C ILE A 209 12.58 -3.47 11.74
N GLU A 210 13.26 -4.26 12.58
CA GLU A 210 13.35 -5.69 12.34
C GLU A 210 11.96 -6.21 12.04
N ARG A 211 11.83 -6.92 10.93
CA ARG A 211 10.63 -7.71 10.71
C ARG A 211 10.48 -8.56 11.96
N PRO A 212 9.41 -8.43 12.75
CA PRO A 212 9.11 -9.51 13.67
C PRO A 212 9.18 -10.75 12.78
N THR A 213 10.13 -11.65 13.05
CA THR A 213 10.49 -12.84 12.25
C THR A 213 9.33 -13.17 11.34
N LEU A 214 9.49 -13.24 10.02
CA LEU A 214 8.45 -13.31 8.96
C LEU A 214 7.24 -14.20 9.31
N THR A 215 6.90 -14.24 10.58
CA THR A 215 5.65 -14.72 11.08
C THR A 215 4.62 -13.70 10.64
N VAL A 216 3.98 -14.03 9.53
CA VAL A 216 2.65 -13.55 9.27
C VAL A 216 1.73 -14.51 10.07
N PRO A 217 1.70 -14.40 11.44
CA PRO A 217 1.07 -15.42 12.28
C PRO A 217 -0.44 -15.48 12.06
N THR A 218 -0.97 -14.50 11.34
CA THR A 218 -2.40 -14.33 11.08
C THR A 218 -2.80 -14.75 9.67
N ILE A 219 -1.82 -15.02 8.75
CA ILE A 219 -2.13 -15.49 7.40
C ILE A 219 -1.99 -17.01 7.35
N GLU A 220 -3.10 -17.67 7.10
CA GLU A 220 -3.11 -19.09 6.73
C GLU A 220 -2.56 -19.23 5.31
N GLN A 221 -1.40 -19.90 5.16
CA GLN A 221 -0.73 -20.05 3.87
C GLN A 221 -0.87 -21.48 3.37
N VAL A 222 -1.62 -21.64 2.29
CA VAL A 222 -1.92 -22.93 1.69
C VAL A 222 -1.53 -23.00 0.22
N TYR A 223 -1.25 -24.21 -0.29
CA TYR A 223 -1.10 -24.37 -1.72
C TYR A 223 -1.93 -25.54 -2.25
N TYR A 224 -2.32 -25.41 -3.52
CA TYR A 224 -2.99 -26.46 -4.29
C TYR A 224 -2.10 -26.89 -5.43
N GLU A 225 -1.84 -28.21 -5.55
CA GLU A 225 -1.15 -28.73 -6.73
C GLU A 225 -2.12 -28.78 -7.91
N VAL A 226 -1.98 -27.84 -8.87
CA VAL A 226 -2.91 -27.67 -9.97
C VAL A 226 -2.17 -27.40 -11.27
N VAL A 227 -2.49 -28.16 -12.33
CA VAL A 227 -1.99 -27.85 -13.67
C VAL A 227 -2.59 -26.54 -14.16
N PHE A 228 -1.82 -25.77 -14.94
CA PHE A 228 -2.19 -24.40 -15.32
C PHE A 228 -3.58 -24.31 -15.97
N SER A 229 -3.92 -25.24 -16.86
CA SER A 229 -5.20 -25.29 -17.56
C SER A 229 -6.44 -25.48 -16.65
N SER A 230 -6.24 -25.99 -15.43
CA SER A 230 -7.33 -26.22 -14.47
C SER A 230 -7.44 -25.17 -13.38
N ARG A 231 -6.52 -24.18 -13.33
CA ARG A 231 -6.46 -23.18 -12.25
C ARG A 231 -7.73 -22.32 -12.16
N ILE A 232 -8.32 -21.93 -13.31
CA ILE A 232 -9.58 -21.14 -13.33
C ILE A 232 -10.72 -21.95 -12.74
N GLU A 233 -10.81 -23.25 -13.05
CA GLU A 233 -11.83 -24.12 -12.50
C GLU A 233 -11.67 -24.30 -10.99
N VAL A 234 -10.45 -24.56 -10.52
CA VAL A 234 -10.17 -24.67 -9.08
C VAL A 234 -10.48 -23.38 -8.37
N LEU A 235 -10.11 -22.23 -8.93
CA LEU A 235 -10.45 -20.91 -8.38
C LEU A 235 -11.98 -20.73 -8.30
N SER A 236 -12.72 -21.09 -9.34
CA SER A 236 -14.20 -21.05 -9.32
C SER A 236 -14.78 -21.88 -8.18
N ARG A 237 -14.29 -23.10 -7.98
CA ARG A 237 -14.73 -23.96 -6.87
C ARG A 237 -14.45 -23.34 -5.51
N LEU A 238 -13.28 -22.73 -5.32
CA LEU A 238 -12.96 -22.01 -4.08
C LEU A 238 -13.90 -20.82 -3.83
N LEU A 239 -14.26 -20.09 -4.88
CA LEU A 239 -15.22 -18.99 -4.79
C LEU A 239 -16.63 -19.46 -4.45
N ASP A 240 -17.03 -20.61 -5.00
CA ASP A 240 -18.36 -21.21 -4.77
C ASP A 240 -18.55 -21.68 -3.34
N THR A 241 -17.49 -21.91 -2.58
CA THR A 241 -17.61 -22.22 -1.12
C THR A 241 -18.23 -21.06 -0.33
N GLY A 242 -18.30 -19.85 -0.87
CA GLY A 242 -18.78 -18.65 -0.17
C GLY A 242 -17.80 -18.05 0.85
N LYS A 243 -16.68 -18.70 1.14
CA LYS A 243 -15.71 -18.26 2.15
C LYS A 243 -14.87 -17.04 1.73
N ILE A 244 -14.72 -16.81 0.43
CA ILE A 244 -14.03 -15.63 -0.11
C ILE A 244 -15.09 -14.62 -0.56
N LYS A 245 -15.33 -13.58 0.21
CA LYS A 245 -16.27 -12.49 -0.14
C LYS A 245 -15.56 -11.43 -0.97
N MET A 246 -14.30 -11.11 -0.64
CA MET A 246 -13.45 -10.16 -1.35
C MET A 246 -12.03 -10.70 -1.47
N GLY A 247 -11.49 -10.81 -2.68
CA GLY A 247 -10.17 -11.40 -2.93
C GLY A 247 -9.35 -10.67 -3.97
N LEU A 248 -8.02 -10.76 -3.82
CA LEU A 248 -7.05 -10.25 -4.79
C LEU A 248 -6.30 -11.43 -5.41
N VAL A 249 -6.32 -11.52 -6.74
CA VAL A 249 -5.69 -12.60 -7.51
C VAL A 249 -4.48 -12.05 -8.25
N PHE A 250 -3.32 -12.65 -8.05
CA PHE A 250 -2.07 -12.25 -8.69
C PHE A 250 -1.69 -13.18 -9.84
N ALA A 251 -1.36 -12.60 -10.99
CA ALA A 251 -0.76 -13.28 -12.12
C ALA A 251 0.47 -12.52 -12.64
N ASN A 252 1.43 -13.24 -13.19
CA ASN A 252 2.73 -12.66 -13.57
C ASN A 252 2.69 -11.83 -14.85
N THR A 253 1.66 -12.01 -15.70
CA THR A 253 1.55 -11.31 -16.97
C THR A 253 0.14 -10.75 -17.20
N LYS A 254 0.06 -9.63 -17.92
CA LYS A 254 -1.22 -9.02 -18.34
C LYS A 254 -2.13 -9.99 -19.10
N LYS A 255 -1.55 -10.83 -19.96
CA LYS A 255 -2.31 -11.83 -20.71
C LYS A 255 -2.99 -12.84 -19.79
N VAL A 256 -2.30 -13.35 -18.79
CA VAL A 256 -2.88 -14.27 -17.82
C VAL A 256 -3.95 -13.58 -16.98
N VAL A 257 -3.76 -12.29 -16.64
CA VAL A 257 -4.80 -11.48 -15.97
C VAL A 257 -6.07 -11.45 -16.83
N ASP A 258 -5.95 -11.15 -18.13
CA ASP A 258 -7.08 -11.12 -19.06
C ASP A 258 -7.76 -12.48 -19.16
N ASP A 259 -6.99 -13.56 -19.38
CA ASP A 259 -7.51 -14.92 -19.49
C ASP A 259 -8.29 -15.35 -18.22
N VAL A 260 -7.81 -15.00 -17.03
CA VAL A 260 -8.47 -15.29 -15.75
C VAL A 260 -9.76 -14.51 -15.61
N VAL A 261 -9.75 -13.20 -15.91
CA VAL A 261 -10.95 -12.36 -15.82
C VAL A 261 -12.02 -12.83 -16.81
N ASP A 262 -11.66 -13.08 -18.07
CA ASP A 262 -12.60 -13.55 -19.08
C ASP A 262 -13.18 -14.92 -18.69
N GLY A 263 -12.36 -15.83 -18.18
CA GLY A 263 -12.79 -17.14 -17.71
C GLY A 263 -13.72 -17.10 -16.49
N LEU A 264 -13.53 -16.17 -15.56
CA LEU A 264 -14.39 -15.99 -14.40
C LEU A 264 -15.67 -15.20 -14.74
N THR A 265 -15.57 -14.19 -15.60
CA THR A 265 -16.73 -13.43 -16.10
C THR A 265 -17.69 -14.32 -16.86
N ALA A 266 -17.18 -15.22 -17.71
CA ALA A 266 -18.00 -16.22 -18.41
C ALA A 266 -18.75 -17.17 -17.47
N ARG A 267 -18.30 -17.30 -16.21
CA ARG A 267 -18.96 -18.07 -15.14
C ARG A 267 -19.87 -17.24 -14.23
N GLY A 268 -19.99 -15.92 -14.52
CA GLY A 268 -20.87 -15.01 -13.80
C GLY A 268 -20.30 -14.41 -12.51
N TYR A 269 -18.98 -14.51 -12.28
CA TYR A 269 -18.38 -13.86 -11.11
C TYR A 269 -18.19 -12.36 -11.34
N PRO A 270 -18.47 -11.50 -10.34
CA PRO A 270 -18.15 -10.07 -10.38
C PRO A 270 -16.64 -9.88 -10.18
N VAL A 271 -15.90 -9.80 -11.27
CA VAL A 271 -14.43 -9.71 -11.32
C VAL A 271 -14.02 -8.66 -12.34
N ASP A 272 -12.91 -7.98 -12.09
CA ASP A 272 -12.28 -7.11 -13.09
C ASP A 272 -10.75 -7.21 -12.99
N ARG A 273 -10.07 -6.66 -14.00
CA ARG A 273 -8.63 -6.71 -14.21
C ARG A 273 -7.94 -5.42 -13.77
N LEU A 274 -6.64 -5.55 -13.44
CA LEU A 274 -5.78 -4.41 -13.19
C LEU A 274 -4.36 -4.69 -13.70
N HIS A 275 -3.95 -4.02 -14.79
CA HIS A 275 -2.60 -4.14 -15.36
C HIS A 275 -2.17 -2.84 -16.05
N GLY A 276 -0.89 -2.74 -16.41
CA GLY A 276 -0.27 -1.50 -16.89
C GLY A 276 -0.84 -0.92 -18.19
N ASP A 277 -1.46 -1.74 -19.06
CA ASP A 277 -2.02 -1.28 -20.34
C ASP A 277 -3.39 -0.60 -20.20
N MET A 278 -3.98 -0.59 -18.98
CA MET A 278 -5.27 0.05 -18.75
C MET A 278 -5.15 1.56 -18.67
N PRO A 279 -6.07 2.32 -19.33
CA PRO A 279 -6.17 3.77 -19.11
C PRO A 279 -6.42 4.09 -17.64
N GLN A 280 -5.81 5.18 -17.13
CA GLN A 280 -5.88 5.56 -15.71
C GLN A 280 -7.33 5.70 -15.21
N MET A 281 -8.20 6.33 -16.00
CA MET A 281 -9.62 6.49 -15.64
C MET A 281 -10.34 5.14 -15.45
N MET A 282 -9.95 4.11 -16.22
CA MET A 282 -10.52 2.77 -16.06
C MET A 282 -9.99 2.10 -14.78
N ARG A 283 -8.69 2.25 -14.47
CA ARG A 283 -8.10 1.76 -13.22
C ARG A 283 -8.81 2.33 -12.00
N GLU A 284 -9.01 3.66 -11.97
CA GLU A 284 -9.73 4.35 -10.90
C GLU A 284 -11.17 3.83 -10.75
N ARG A 285 -11.88 3.63 -11.85
CA ARG A 285 -13.25 3.08 -11.84
C ARG A 285 -13.28 1.65 -11.26
N VAL A 286 -12.34 0.79 -11.68
CA VAL A 286 -12.23 -0.59 -11.19
C VAL A 286 -11.94 -0.58 -9.68
N MET A 287 -10.99 0.25 -9.25
CA MET A 287 -10.65 0.40 -7.84
C MET A 287 -11.82 0.90 -6.99
N ASP A 288 -12.56 1.88 -7.48
CA ASP A 288 -13.76 2.38 -6.80
C ASP A 288 -14.86 1.30 -6.70
N SER A 289 -15.05 0.52 -7.76
CA SER A 289 -16.00 -0.59 -7.76
C SER A 289 -15.59 -1.70 -6.79
N PHE A 290 -14.30 -1.99 -6.68
CA PHE A 290 -13.78 -2.96 -5.73
C PHE A 290 -13.94 -2.49 -4.28
N ARG A 291 -13.56 -1.24 -3.96
CA ARG A 291 -13.75 -0.66 -2.62
C ARG A 291 -15.22 -0.61 -2.17
N LYS A 292 -16.14 -0.38 -3.11
CA LYS A 292 -17.58 -0.39 -2.85
C LYS A 292 -18.19 -1.79 -2.72
N GLY A 293 -17.37 -2.85 -2.88
CA GLY A 293 -17.84 -4.24 -2.82
C GLY A 293 -18.69 -4.67 -4.02
N SER A 294 -18.71 -3.88 -5.11
CA SER A 294 -19.42 -4.25 -6.35
C SER A 294 -18.67 -5.31 -7.15
N LEU A 295 -17.36 -5.41 -6.94
CA LEU A 295 -16.51 -6.49 -7.44
C LEU A 295 -16.13 -7.40 -6.29
N ARG A 296 -16.21 -8.71 -6.51
CA ARG A 296 -15.78 -9.73 -5.54
C ARG A 296 -14.29 -10.03 -5.66
N LEU A 297 -13.76 -9.95 -6.87
CA LEU A 297 -12.37 -10.25 -7.17
C LEU A 297 -11.75 -9.13 -8.00
N LEU A 298 -10.50 -8.86 -7.69
CA LEU A 298 -9.61 -8.06 -8.52
C LEU A 298 -8.45 -8.95 -8.96
N VAL A 299 -8.21 -9.06 -10.28
CA VAL A 299 -7.08 -9.81 -10.83
C VAL A 299 -6.03 -8.83 -11.30
N ALA A 300 -4.80 -8.94 -10.79
CA ALA A 300 -3.76 -7.94 -11.05
C ALA A 300 -2.39 -8.54 -11.34
N THR A 301 -1.54 -7.77 -12.03
CA THR A 301 -0.10 -7.99 -12.04
C THR A 301 0.55 -7.32 -10.82
N ASP A 302 1.75 -7.76 -10.41
CA ASP A 302 2.49 -7.17 -9.28
C ASP A 302 2.64 -5.66 -9.44
N ILE A 303 3.15 -5.20 -10.58
CA ILE A 303 3.37 -3.78 -10.86
C ILE A 303 2.08 -2.95 -10.73
N ALA A 304 0.97 -3.50 -11.18
CA ALA A 304 -0.30 -2.78 -11.12
C ALA A 304 -0.94 -2.82 -9.74
N ALA A 305 -0.63 -3.83 -8.94
CA ALA A 305 -1.12 -3.98 -7.57
C ALA A 305 -0.25 -3.26 -6.53
N ARG A 306 0.99 -2.86 -6.90
CA ARG A 306 1.85 -2.05 -6.05
C ARG A 306 1.23 -0.67 -5.82
N GLY A 307 1.33 -0.17 -4.60
CA GLY A 307 0.75 1.13 -4.21
C GLY A 307 -0.78 1.19 -4.23
N LEU A 308 -1.48 0.04 -4.42
CA LEU A 308 -2.93 0.01 -4.28
C LEU A 308 -3.29 0.13 -2.80
N ASP A 309 -4.20 1.05 -2.52
CA ASP A 309 -4.95 1.10 -1.27
C ASP A 309 -6.06 0.03 -1.31
N VAL A 310 -5.61 -1.23 -1.38
CA VAL A 310 -6.42 -2.44 -1.28
C VAL A 310 -5.79 -3.29 -0.21
N ASP A 311 -6.23 -3.04 0.98
CA ASP A 311 -5.81 -3.76 2.15
C ASP A 311 -7.03 -4.47 2.76
N ASP A 312 -6.78 -5.55 3.49
CA ASP A 312 -7.79 -6.24 4.26
C ASP A 312 -8.80 -7.06 3.42
N VAL A 313 -8.30 -7.66 2.32
CA VAL A 313 -9.08 -8.67 1.60
C VAL A 313 -9.13 -10.00 2.37
N ASP A 314 -10.20 -10.78 2.21
CA ASP A 314 -10.36 -12.08 2.87
C ASP A 314 -9.31 -13.09 2.43
N ALA A 315 -8.96 -13.04 1.14
CA ALA A 315 -7.97 -13.94 0.56
C ALA A 315 -7.11 -13.27 -0.51
N VAL A 316 -5.84 -13.66 -0.52
CA VAL A 316 -4.91 -13.43 -1.63
C VAL A 316 -4.70 -14.75 -2.36
N VAL A 317 -4.85 -14.74 -3.68
CA VAL A 317 -4.61 -15.91 -4.52
C VAL A 317 -3.43 -15.65 -5.43
N ASN A 318 -2.34 -16.38 -5.23
CA ASN A 318 -1.25 -16.47 -6.21
C ASN A 318 -1.67 -17.44 -7.31
N PHE A 319 -2.31 -16.94 -8.36
CA PHE A 319 -2.66 -17.74 -9.54
C PHE A 319 -1.41 -18.30 -10.21
N GLU A 320 -0.32 -17.52 -10.16
CA GLU A 320 1.04 -17.93 -10.47
C GLU A 320 1.97 -17.52 -9.33
N LEU A 321 2.95 -18.37 -9.00
CA LEU A 321 4.01 -18.00 -8.07
C LEU A 321 4.79 -16.78 -8.60
N PRO A 322 5.10 -15.81 -7.77
CA PRO A 322 5.99 -14.73 -8.15
C PRO A 322 7.41 -15.27 -8.36
N ARG A 323 8.18 -14.59 -9.20
CA ARG A 323 9.57 -14.99 -9.47
C ARG A 323 10.49 -14.64 -8.30
N ASP A 324 10.19 -13.54 -7.62
CA ASP A 324 10.92 -13.08 -6.45
C ASP A 324 10.18 -13.46 -5.15
N PRO A 325 10.85 -14.02 -4.14
CA PRO A 325 10.28 -14.28 -2.84
C PRO A 325 9.77 -13.03 -2.10
N GLU A 326 10.32 -11.86 -2.36
CA GLU A 326 9.85 -10.60 -1.77
C GLU A 326 8.47 -10.23 -2.28
N ASP A 327 8.22 -10.41 -3.59
CA ASP A 327 6.89 -10.21 -4.18
C ASP A 327 5.83 -11.10 -3.52
N TYR A 328 6.20 -12.33 -3.13
CA TYR A 328 5.27 -13.20 -2.40
C TYR A 328 4.80 -12.56 -1.10
N VAL A 329 5.72 -11.98 -0.34
CA VAL A 329 5.40 -11.29 0.93
C VAL A 329 4.55 -10.04 0.67
N HIS A 330 4.87 -9.25 -0.35
CA HIS A 330 4.11 -8.07 -0.75
C HIS A 330 2.68 -8.41 -1.20
N ARG A 331 2.51 -9.56 -1.89
CA ARG A 331 1.18 -10.04 -2.31
C ARG A 331 0.35 -10.47 -1.11
N ILE A 332 0.86 -11.36 -0.28
CA ILE A 332 0.10 -11.89 0.86
C ILE A 332 -0.16 -10.83 1.95
N GLY A 333 0.68 -9.81 2.04
CA GLY A 333 0.50 -8.67 2.93
C GLY A 333 -0.72 -7.79 2.60
N ARG A 334 -1.52 -8.11 1.58
CA ARG A 334 -2.80 -7.46 1.27
C ARG A 334 -3.97 -8.04 2.08
N THR A 335 -3.75 -9.12 2.81
CA THR A 335 -4.73 -9.71 3.72
C THR A 335 -4.21 -9.71 5.16
N ALA A 336 -5.07 -10.01 6.12
CA ALA A 336 -4.76 -10.14 7.55
C ALA A 336 -4.20 -8.86 8.21
N ARG A 337 -4.65 -7.69 7.79
CA ARG A 337 -4.31 -6.43 8.46
C ARG A 337 -5.24 -6.12 9.63
N ALA A 338 -4.83 -5.20 10.50
CA ALA A 338 -5.60 -4.77 11.68
C ALA A 338 -6.06 -5.92 12.61
N GLY A 339 -5.25 -6.98 12.74
CA GLY A 339 -5.54 -8.10 13.64
C GLY A 339 -6.58 -9.11 13.12
N ARG A 340 -7.02 -8.99 11.85
CA ARG A 340 -7.91 -9.95 11.21
C ARG A 340 -7.15 -11.20 10.75
N LYS A 341 -7.88 -12.31 10.55
CA LYS A 341 -7.33 -13.51 9.92
C LYS A 341 -7.44 -13.38 8.41
N GLY A 342 -6.40 -13.79 7.69
CA GLY A 342 -6.37 -13.81 6.23
C GLY A 342 -5.93 -15.15 5.69
N LYS A 343 -6.24 -15.42 4.42
CA LYS A 343 -5.82 -16.64 3.74
C LYS A 343 -5.02 -16.32 2.47
N ALA A 344 -3.82 -16.91 2.35
CA ALA A 344 -3.02 -16.88 1.15
C ALA A 344 -3.09 -18.24 0.46
N ILE A 345 -3.61 -18.26 -0.75
CA ILE A 345 -3.82 -19.47 -1.56
C ILE A 345 -2.82 -19.42 -2.72
N THR A 346 -2.07 -20.49 -2.93
CA THR A 346 -1.06 -20.53 -3.99
C THR A 346 -1.29 -21.72 -4.90
N PHE A 347 -1.42 -21.50 -6.20
CA PHE A 347 -1.46 -22.57 -7.18
C PHE A 347 -0.07 -22.95 -7.66
N VAL A 348 0.28 -24.21 -7.48
CA VAL A 348 1.60 -24.77 -7.76
C VAL A 348 1.49 -25.87 -8.82
N GLY A 349 2.21 -25.73 -9.91
CA GLY A 349 2.37 -26.79 -10.89
C GLY A 349 3.62 -27.63 -10.59
N ARG A 350 3.77 -28.78 -11.24
CA ARG A 350 4.92 -29.68 -11.01
C ARG A 350 6.30 -29.03 -11.17
N ARG A 351 6.41 -28.00 -12.01
CA ARG A 351 7.67 -27.29 -12.25
C ARG A 351 7.93 -26.17 -11.24
N ASP A 352 6.94 -25.80 -10.43
CA ASP A 352 6.99 -24.63 -9.56
C ASP A 352 7.54 -24.97 -8.16
N PHE A 353 7.72 -26.26 -7.82
CA PHE A 353 8.16 -26.69 -6.47
C PHE A 353 9.53 -26.15 -6.07
N SER A 354 10.46 -25.98 -7.00
CA SER A 354 11.78 -25.38 -6.70
C SER A 354 11.65 -23.92 -6.30
N LEU A 355 10.77 -23.18 -7.00
CA LEU A 355 10.47 -21.79 -6.70
C LEU A 355 9.71 -21.66 -5.37
N MET A 356 8.71 -22.52 -5.15
CA MET A 356 7.99 -22.58 -3.87
C MET A 356 8.95 -22.86 -2.70
N SER A 357 9.86 -23.79 -2.84
CA SER A 357 10.88 -24.10 -1.80
C SER A 357 11.81 -22.92 -1.53
N ARG A 358 12.10 -22.08 -2.53
CA ARG A 358 12.87 -20.85 -2.36
C ARG A 358 12.08 -19.82 -1.58
N ILE A 359 10.78 -19.66 -1.88
CA ILE A 359 9.87 -18.78 -1.16
C ILE A 359 9.74 -19.24 0.30
N GLU A 360 9.45 -20.52 0.55
CA GLU A 360 9.33 -21.06 1.90
C GLU A 360 10.59 -20.84 2.76
N ARG A 361 11.76 -20.97 2.13
CA ARG A 361 13.05 -20.72 2.81
C ARG A 361 13.23 -19.25 3.16
N PHE A 362 12.77 -18.36 2.27
CA PHE A 362 12.83 -16.92 2.47
C PHE A 362 11.89 -16.45 3.58
N ILE A 363 10.63 -16.95 3.59
CA ILE A 363 9.63 -16.57 4.60
C ILE A 363 9.79 -17.33 5.91
N GLY A 364 10.59 -18.40 5.96
CA GLY A 364 10.78 -19.23 7.14
C GLY A 364 9.58 -20.12 7.52
N VAL A 365 8.57 -20.21 6.65
CA VAL A 365 7.32 -20.96 6.90
C VAL A 365 7.06 -21.93 5.75
N LYS A 366 6.58 -23.14 6.06
CA LYS A 366 6.12 -24.11 5.07
C LYS A 366 4.67 -23.85 4.69
N LEU A 367 4.39 -23.85 3.38
CA LEU A 367 3.03 -23.79 2.89
C LEU A 367 2.32 -25.14 3.13
N THR A 368 1.09 -25.09 3.59
CA THR A 368 0.29 -26.30 3.87
C THR A 368 -0.38 -26.80 2.58
N PRO A 369 -0.19 -28.06 2.17
CA PRO A 369 -0.89 -28.61 1.02
C PRO A 369 -2.37 -28.78 1.32
N GLU A 370 -3.25 -28.36 0.41
CA GLU A 370 -4.66 -28.65 0.45
C GLU A 370 -5.11 -29.44 -0.78
N PRO A 371 -6.01 -30.41 -0.61
CA PRO A 371 -6.58 -31.14 -1.74
C PRO A 371 -7.53 -30.26 -2.55
N VAL A 372 -7.55 -30.42 -3.86
CA VAL A 372 -8.53 -29.75 -4.72
C VAL A 372 -9.94 -30.25 -4.36
N LEU A 373 -10.83 -29.31 -4.07
CA LEU A 373 -12.21 -29.62 -3.68
C LEU A 373 -12.98 -30.31 -4.83
N THR A 374 -13.69 -31.38 -4.50
CA THR A 374 -14.66 -32.01 -5.39
C THR A 374 -15.97 -31.19 -5.44
N ALA A 375 -16.80 -31.36 -6.47
CA ALA A 375 -18.09 -30.69 -6.58
C ALA A 375 -18.98 -30.90 -5.34
N VAL A 376 -19.02 -32.13 -4.82
CA VAL A 376 -19.78 -32.48 -3.61
C VAL A 376 -19.31 -31.73 -2.37
N GLN A 377 -17.99 -31.60 -2.20
CA GLN A 377 -17.42 -30.83 -1.09
C GLN A 377 -17.71 -29.33 -1.22
N VAL A 378 -17.71 -28.79 -2.44
CA VAL A 378 -18.08 -27.40 -2.69
C VAL A 378 -19.52 -27.14 -2.30
N ASP A 379 -20.47 -28.00 -2.68
CA ASP A 379 -21.89 -27.87 -2.32
C ASP A 379 -22.12 -27.95 -0.80
N GLN A 380 -21.38 -28.83 -0.12
CA GLN A 380 -21.43 -28.92 1.34
C GLN A 380 -20.97 -27.64 2.02
N LEU A 381 -19.76 -27.14 1.63
CA LEU A 381 -19.17 -25.93 2.18
C LEU A 381 -20.00 -24.68 1.87
N ARG A 382 -20.61 -24.63 0.69
CA ARG A 382 -21.54 -23.55 0.31
C ARG A 382 -22.78 -23.54 1.20
N THR A 383 -23.34 -24.71 1.47
CA THR A 383 -24.51 -24.85 2.36
C THR A 383 -24.16 -24.40 3.78
N GLU A 384 -23.03 -24.84 4.32
CA GLU A 384 -22.51 -24.39 5.63
C GLU A 384 -22.35 -22.87 5.70
N SER A 385 -21.69 -22.28 4.69
CA SER A 385 -21.50 -20.83 4.63
C SER A 385 -22.82 -20.05 4.56
N LEU A 386 -23.82 -20.55 3.86
CA LEU A 386 -25.17 -19.95 3.81
C LEU A 386 -25.86 -20.02 5.15
N VAL A 387 -25.77 -21.17 5.85
CA VAL A 387 -26.33 -21.32 7.19
C VAL A 387 -25.68 -20.36 8.17
N ASP A 388 -24.35 -20.22 8.13
CA ASP A 388 -23.61 -19.30 9.00
C ASP A 388 -24.00 -17.84 8.73
N ASP A 389 -24.12 -17.43 7.47
CA ASP A 389 -24.58 -16.07 7.09
C ASP A 389 -26.02 -15.80 7.58
N ILE A 390 -26.91 -16.77 7.50
CA ILE A 390 -28.29 -16.68 8.02
C ILE A 390 -28.29 -16.54 9.53
N LEU A 391 -27.53 -17.38 10.24
CA LEU A 391 -27.42 -17.34 11.69
C LEU A 391 -26.82 -16.04 12.19
N GLU A 392 -25.84 -15.48 11.48
CA GLU A 392 -25.24 -14.19 11.82
C GLU A 392 -26.25 -13.04 11.67
N ARG A 393 -27.06 -13.04 10.62
CA ARG A 393 -28.15 -12.07 10.41
C ARG A 393 -29.32 -12.23 11.38
N LEU A 394 -29.53 -13.42 11.91
CA LEU A 394 -30.58 -13.71 12.91
C LEU A 394 -30.15 -13.42 14.36
N LYS A 395 -28.86 -13.11 14.61
CA LYS A 395 -28.44 -12.65 15.94
C LYS A 395 -29.23 -11.39 16.28
N PRO A 396 -29.95 -11.34 17.42
CA PRO A 396 -30.76 -10.17 17.76
C PRO A 396 -29.86 -8.94 17.86
N VAL A 397 -30.21 -7.90 17.11
CA VAL A 397 -29.64 -6.56 17.29
C VAL A 397 -29.87 -6.20 18.75
N SER A 398 -28.82 -6.09 19.53
CA SER A 398 -28.92 -5.71 20.95
C SER A 398 -29.60 -4.34 21.03
N TYR A 399 -30.82 -4.30 21.54
CA TYR A 399 -31.64 -3.10 21.75
C TYR A 399 -31.06 -2.20 22.86
N THR A 400 -29.82 -1.78 22.77
CA THR A 400 -29.23 -0.87 23.75
C THR A 400 -29.42 0.62 23.41
N HIS A 401 -30.03 0.95 22.26
CA HIS A 401 -30.25 2.33 21.86
C HIS A 401 -31.72 2.81 21.86
N LEU A 402 -32.69 1.98 22.29
CA LEU A 402 -34.12 2.38 22.35
C LEU A 402 -34.60 2.86 23.73
N ARG A 403 -33.74 2.95 24.75
CA ARG A 403 -34.13 3.44 26.10
C ARG A 403 -33.80 4.93 26.35
N ALA A 404 -33.27 5.66 25.39
CA ALA A 404 -32.92 7.09 25.58
C ALA A 404 -34.04 8.09 25.21
N HIS A 405 -35.19 7.60 24.69
CA HIS A 405 -36.29 8.50 24.29
C HIS A 405 -37.58 8.40 25.11
N GLU A 406 -37.68 7.53 26.12
CA GLU A 406 -38.87 7.42 26.95
C GLU A 406 -38.82 8.14 28.31
N THR A 407 -37.82 8.95 28.60
CA THR A 407 -37.73 9.68 29.90
C THR A 407 -37.93 11.18 29.80
N LEU A 408 -38.60 11.69 28.74
CA LEU A 408 -38.99 13.10 28.64
C LEU A 408 -40.48 13.30 28.42
N ALA A 409 -41.34 12.38 28.90
CA ALA A 409 -42.80 12.57 28.93
C ALA A 409 -43.36 11.99 30.24
N ASN A 410 -43.07 12.72 31.35
CA ASN A 410 -43.94 12.80 32.56
C ASN A 410 -43.49 13.94 33.44
#